data_f3a6062f72ff754e0f1c228503892cb5
#
_entry.id   f3a6062f72ff754e0f1c228503892cb5
#
_cell.length_a   1.000
_cell.length_b   1.000
_cell.length_c   1.000
_cell.angle_alpha   90.00
_cell.angle_beta   90.00
_cell.angle_gamma   90.00
#
_symmetry.space_group_name_H-M   'P 1'
#
loop_
_entity.id
_entity.type
_entity.pdbx_description
1 polymer ?
#
loop_
_entity_poly.entity_id
_entity_poly.type
_entity_poly.pdbx_seq_one_letter_code
_entity_poly.pdbx_strand_id
1 'polypeptide(L)'
;MKLLCPTDLTLAADIALSYAGHIAKRSTGEVTMFHAFEKKGNPADGLDLKKAHAATLERMAGEGVRIDEVLREGAYMKEIVAESANGHAMMVAGTHGVRGLRQELLGSDMLKLARTVAVPSLVVQVYSPRVVRMDRILMPVAGHDDISPLLHAVTTLARTCGSHVEVYQQLAEGQSTSNQLLRNKVRMLEHLAHAGISHSEVNEPVEKFYEGFVVRTVRYARNNAVDCIAIMAQASGEHKKIADGEKQQLLTNELGVPVLCAI
;
A
#
# COMPACT_ATOMS: atom_id res chain seq x y z
N MET A 1 6.76 15.92 -1.00
CA MET A 1 7.07 14.46 -1.15
C MET A 1 6.82 14.06 -2.59
N LYS A 2 7.75 13.35 -3.25
CA LYS A 2 7.57 12.87 -4.63
C LYS A 2 7.00 11.46 -4.61
N LEU A 3 5.89 11.21 -5.29
CA LEU A 3 5.20 9.93 -5.35
C LEU A 3 5.30 9.33 -6.75
N LEU A 4 5.54 8.03 -6.85
CA LEU A 4 5.48 7.27 -8.09
C LEU A 4 4.09 6.63 -8.22
N CYS A 5 3.38 6.89 -9.31
CA CYS A 5 2.10 6.26 -9.60
C CYS A 5 2.14 5.56 -10.96
N PRO A 6 2.48 4.26 -10.99
CA PRO A 6 2.43 3.48 -12.21
C PRO A 6 0.98 3.32 -12.69
N THR A 7 0.78 3.41 -14.00
CA THR A 7 -0.53 3.22 -14.61
C THR A 7 -0.46 2.27 -15.80
N ASP A 8 -1.45 1.38 -15.88
CA ASP A 8 -1.78 0.50 -16.99
C ASP A 8 -3.07 0.95 -17.71
N LEU A 9 -3.49 2.20 -17.47
CA LEU A 9 -4.70 2.84 -18.02
C LEU A 9 -6.01 2.24 -17.49
N THR A 10 -5.96 1.45 -16.44
CA THR A 10 -7.14 0.81 -15.86
C THR A 10 -7.80 1.66 -14.79
N LEU A 11 -9.01 1.25 -14.39
CA LEU A 11 -9.75 1.87 -13.29
C LEU A 11 -8.98 1.77 -11.95
N ALA A 12 -8.28 0.67 -11.69
CA ALA A 12 -7.48 0.52 -10.48
C ALA A 12 -6.33 1.51 -10.42
N ALA A 13 -5.68 1.75 -11.57
CA ALA A 13 -4.65 2.78 -11.70
C ALA A 13 -5.21 4.20 -11.50
N ASP A 14 -6.43 4.48 -11.99
CA ASP A 14 -7.10 5.77 -11.77
C ASP A 14 -7.42 6.02 -10.28
N ILE A 15 -7.88 4.97 -9.57
CA ILE A 15 -8.08 5.03 -8.13
C ILE A 15 -6.74 5.27 -7.41
N ALA A 16 -5.68 4.55 -7.80
CA ALA A 16 -4.35 4.74 -7.22
C ALA A 16 -3.83 6.18 -7.44
N LEU A 17 -4.06 6.75 -8.62
CA LEU A 17 -3.73 8.14 -8.92
C LEU A 17 -4.48 9.12 -8.01
N SER A 18 -5.74 8.84 -7.69
CA SER A 18 -6.52 9.62 -6.73
C SER A 18 -5.92 9.58 -5.32
N TYR A 19 -5.44 8.40 -4.87
CA TYR A 19 -4.73 8.26 -3.60
C TYR A 19 -3.38 8.98 -3.60
N ALA A 20 -2.60 8.86 -4.68
CA ALA A 20 -1.36 9.59 -4.84
C ALA A 20 -1.58 11.11 -4.77
N GLY A 21 -2.61 11.62 -5.45
CA GLY A 21 -3.00 13.02 -5.41
C GLY A 21 -3.37 13.51 -4.00
N HIS A 22 -4.15 12.73 -3.27
CA HIS A 22 -4.52 13.06 -1.89
C HIS A 22 -3.29 13.18 -0.97
N ILE A 23 -2.36 12.23 -1.05
CA ILE A 23 -1.13 12.24 -0.25
C ILE A 23 -0.21 13.39 -0.68
N ALA A 24 -0.05 13.61 -2.00
CA ALA A 24 0.76 14.71 -2.53
C ALA A 24 0.24 16.08 -2.08
N LYS A 25 -1.07 16.29 -2.13
CA LYS A 25 -1.71 17.52 -1.64
C LYS A 25 -1.37 17.81 -0.17
N ARG A 26 -1.43 16.79 0.69
CA ARG A 26 -1.13 16.93 2.12
C ARG A 26 0.35 17.16 2.42
N SER A 27 1.25 16.70 1.55
CA SER A 27 2.70 16.88 1.68
C SER A 27 3.26 18.07 0.89
N THR A 28 2.41 18.89 0.25
CA THR A 28 2.86 19.87 -0.76
C THR A 28 3.81 19.26 -1.78
N GLY A 29 3.50 18.01 -2.15
CA GLY A 29 4.35 17.16 -2.99
C GLY A 29 3.91 17.12 -4.45
N GLU A 30 4.46 16.15 -5.17
CA GLU A 30 4.20 15.94 -6.59
C GLU A 30 3.97 14.45 -6.88
N VAL A 31 3.29 14.16 -7.97
CA VAL A 31 3.03 12.81 -8.46
C VAL A 31 3.70 12.61 -9.81
N THR A 32 4.54 11.60 -9.93
CA THR A 32 5.02 11.09 -11.22
C THR A 32 4.04 10.03 -11.70
N MET A 33 3.20 10.35 -12.67
CA MET A 33 2.37 9.39 -13.37
C MET A 33 3.22 8.67 -14.40
N PHE A 34 3.46 7.37 -14.20
CA PHE A 34 4.40 6.58 -14.95
C PHE A 34 3.71 5.51 -15.78
N HIS A 35 3.99 5.48 -17.08
CA HIS A 35 3.50 4.42 -17.97
C HIS A 35 4.64 3.80 -18.78
N ALA A 36 4.75 2.47 -18.73
CA ALA A 36 5.67 1.73 -19.57
C ALA A 36 4.91 1.05 -20.72
N PHE A 37 5.47 1.10 -21.91
CA PHE A 37 4.90 0.49 -23.11
C PHE A 37 5.93 -0.35 -23.85
N GLU A 38 5.50 -1.41 -24.54
CA GLU A 38 6.38 -2.24 -25.34
C GLU A 38 6.64 -1.60 -26.72
N LYS A 39 7.78 -1.94 -27.33
CA LYS A 39 8.29 -1.43 -28.63
C LYS A 39 7.30 -1.51 -29.82
N LYS A 40 6.23 -2.30 -29.68
CA LYS A 40 5.15 -2.41 -30.67
C LYS A 40 3.94 -1.52 -30.32
N GLY A 41 4.04 -0.72 -29.26
CA GLY A 41 3.02 0.23 -28.86
C GLY A 41 2.90 1.40 -29.84
N ASN A 42 1.68 1.90 -30.00
CA ASN A 42 1.38 3.05 -30.84
C ASN A 42 1.88 4.34 -30.14
N PRO A 43 2.49 5.31 -30.84
CA PRO A 43 2.78 6.64 -30.28
C PRO A 43 1.57 7.38 -29.71
N ALA A 44 0.35 6.88 -29.94
CA ALA A 44 -0.89 7.36 -29.33
C ALA A 44 -1.02 7.05 -27.82
N ASP A 45 -0.16 6.20 -27.23
CA ASP A 45 -0.27 5.78 -25.82
C ASP A 45 -0.21 6.98 -24.84
N GLY A 46 0.55 8.03 -25.17
CA GLY A 46 0.55 9.25 -24.35
C GLY A 46 -0.75 10.05 -24.38
N LEU A 47 -1.48 10.02 -25.51
CA LEU A 47 -2.81 10.65 -25.62
C LEU A 47 -3.87 9.83 -24.87
N ASP A 48 -3.75 8.52 -24.90
CA ASP A 48 -4.63 7.60 -24.21
C ASP A 48 -4.43 7.65 -22.70
N LEU A 49 -3.21 7.92 -22.22
CA LEU A 49 -2.89 8.14 -20.82
C LEU A 49 -3.70 9.31 -20.24
N LYS A 50 -3.65 10.48 -20.91
CA LYS A 50 -4.41 11.66 -20.48
C LYS A 50 -5.93 11.42 -20.54
N LYS A 51 -6.39 10.73 -21.54
CA LYS A 51 -7.80 10.41 -21.73
C LYS A 51 -8.33 9.44 -20.67
N ALA A 52 -7.54 8.40 -20.35
CA ALA A 52 -7.90 7.40 -19.36
C ALA A 52 -8.05 8.01 -17.94
N HIS A 53 -7.28 9.05 -17.63
CA HIS A 53 -7.24 9.68 -16.31
C HIS A 53 -7.76 11.11 -16.28
N ALA A 54 -8.40 11.60 -17.36
CA ALA A 54 -8.75 13.01 -17.56
C ALA A 54 -9.46 13.65 -16.36
N ALA A 55 -10.51 13.01 -15.85
CA ALA A 55 -11.28 13.54 -14.72
C ALA A 55 -10.46 13.61 -13.43
N THR A 56 -9.60 12.63 -13.18
CA THR A 56 -8.73 12.61 -12.00
C THR A 56 -7.62 13.65 -12.12
N LEU A 57 -7.02 13.80 -13.29
CA LEU A 57 -6.00 14.81 -13.56
C LEU A 57 -6.55 16.23 -13.44
N GLU A 58 -7.74 16.49 -13.98
CA GLU A 58 -8.41 17.79 -13.87
C GLU A 58 -8.70 18.15 -12.40
N ARG A 59 -9.23 17.22 -11.65
CA ARG A 59 -9.47 17.41 -10.20
C ARG A 59 -8.18 17.68 -9.45
N MET A 60 -7.12 16.90 -9.68
CA MET A 60 -5.82 17.08 -9.01
C MET A 60 -5.19 18.43 -9.35
N ALA A 61 -5.27 18.86 -10.62
CA ALA A 61 -4.80 20.18 -11.05
C ALA A 61 -5.59 21.30 -10.36
N GLY A 62 -6.92 21.18 -10.28
CA GLY A 62 -7.77 22.11 -9.53
C GLY A 62 -7.48 22.17 -8.04
N GLU A 63 -6.91 21.10 -7.48
CA GLU A 63 -6.44 21.02 -6.09
C GLU A 63 -4.98 21.49 -5.91
N GLY A 64 -4.31 21.93 -6.98
CA GLY A 64 -2.93 22.43 -6.95
C GLY A 64 -1.87 21.33 -6.83
N VAL A 65 -2.21 20.07 -7.13
CA VAL A 65 -1.25 18.97 -7.14
C VAL A 65 -0.46 18.98 -8.45
N ARG A 66 0.86 19.02 -8.33
CA ARG A 66 1.75 18.90 -9.50
C ARG A 66 1.86 17.46 -9.96
N ILE A 67 1.70 17.25 -11.27
CA ILE A 67 1.78 15.93 -11.90
C ILE A 67 2.81 15.99 -13.01
N ASP A 68 3.82 15.12 -12.93
CA ASP A 68 4.81 14.90 -13.97
C ASP A 68 4.45 13.59 -14.70
N GLU A 69 4.39 13.63 -16.03
CA GLU A 69 4.10 12.46 -16.85
C GLU A 69 5.41 11.85 -17.34
N VAL A 70 5.59 10.55 -17.14
CA VAL A 70 6.76 9.82 -17.59
C VAL A 70 6.32 8.61 -18.42
N LEU A 71 6.74 8.60 -19.68
CA LEU A 71 6.55 7.49 -20.61
C LEU A 71 7.87 6.77 -20.81
N ARG A 72 7.90 5.45 -20.70
CA ARG A 72 9.09 4.62 -20.91
C ARG A 72 8.80 3.46 -21.85
N GLU A 73 9.69 3.24 -22.80
CA GLU A 73 9.70 2.03 -23.61
C GLU A 73 10.44 0.91 -22.86
N GLY A 74 9.77 -0.21 -22.60
CA GLY A 74 10.37 -1.35 -21.91
C GLY A 74 9.37 -2.25 -21.22
N ALA A 75 9.89 -3.28 -20.56
CA ALA A 75 9.09 -4.20 -19.77
C ALA A 75 8.57 -3.51 -18.49
N TYR A 76 7.25 -3.46 -18.34
CA TYR A 76 6.54 -2.72 -17.29
C TYR A 76 7.15 -2.87 -15.89
N MET A 77 7.31 -4.10 -15.39
CA MET A 77 7.88 -4.35 -14.06
C MET A 77 9.30 -3.80 -13.91
N LYS A 78 10.14 -3.99 -14.93
CA LYS A 78 11.54 -3.54 -14.91
C LYS A 78 11.63 -2.02 -14.88
N GLU A 79 10.84 -1.35 -15.70
CA GLU A 79 10.88 0.11 -15.82
C GLU A 79 10.31 0.79 -14.58
N ILE A 80 9.27 0.23 -13.93
CA ILE A 80 8.78 0.74 -12.64
C ILE A 80 9.84 0.61 -11.55
N VAL A 81 10.51 -0.55 -11.45
CA VAL A 81 11.57 -0.77 -10.46
C VAL A 81 12.70 0.24 -10.67
N ALA A 82 13.13 0.46 -11.92
CA ALA A 82 14.17 1.45 -12.23
C ALA A 82 13.72 2.88 -11.87
N GLU A 83 12.48 3.25 -12.19
CA GLU A 83 11.96 4.59 -11.87
C GLU A 83 11.78 4.79 -10.36
N SER A 84 11.43 3.75 -9.61
CA SER A 84 11.25 3.85 -8.15
C SER A 84 12.49 4.33 -7.39
N ALA A 85 13.68 4.14 -7.97
CA ALA A 85 14.96 4.58 -7.40
C ALA A 85 15.27 6.07 -7.69
N ASN A 86 14.43 6.78 -8.46
CA ASN A 86 14.66 8.16 -8.89
C ASN A 86 14.12 9.21 -7.90
N GLY A 87 14.41 9.02 -6.60
CA GLY A 87 14.11 9.99 -5.55
C GLY A 87 12.63 10.07 -5.16
N HIS A 88 11.86 9.03 -5.45
CA HIS A 88 10.50 8.89 -4.94
C HIS A 88 10.51 8.50 -3.46
N ALA A 89 9.49 8.94 -2.72
CA ALA A 89 9.32 8.59 -1.30
C ALA A 89 8.40 7.37 -1.11
N MET A 90 7.51 7.13 -2.07
CA MET A 90 6.54 6.03 -2.03
C MET A 90 6.01 5.77 -3.45
N MET A 91 5.71 4.51 -3.74
CA MET A 91 4.92 4.11 -4.90
C MET A 91 3.45 3.95 -4.49
N VAL A 92 2.52 4.41 -5.32
CA VAL A 92 1.07 4.16 -5.16
C VAL A 92 0.59 3.42 -6.39
N ALA A 93 0.18 2.17 -6.24
CA ALA A 93 -0.15 1.30 -7.37
C ALA A 93 -1.52 0.64 -7.22
N GLY A 94 -2.25 0.52 -8.33
CA GLY A 94 -3.55 -0.14 -8.40
C GLY A 94 -3.45 -1.64 -8.66
N THR A 95 -4.37 -2.42 -8.07
CA THR A 95 -4.55 -3.85 -8.36
C THR A 95 -6.02 -4.20 -8.54
N HIS A 96 -6.30 -5.16 -9.42
CA HIS A 96 -7.67 -5.52 -9.81
C HIS A 96 -8.32 -6.60 -8.93
N GLY A 97 -7.65 -7.09 -7.91
CA GLY A 97 -8.16 -8.21 -7.13
C GLY A 97 -8.11 -9.55 -7.90
N VAL A 98 -8.88 -10.55 -7.43
CA VAL A 98 -8.82 -11.95 -7.93
C VAL A 98 -9.48 -12.12 -9.30
N ARG A 99 -10.25 -11.16 -9.81
CA ARG A 99 -11.14 -11.31 -10.98
C ARG A 99 -10.79 -10.48 -12.22
N GLY A 100 -9.58 -9.88 -12.29
CA GLY A 100 -9.17 -9.06 -13.44
C GLY A 100 -8.97 -9.87 -14.74
N LEU A 101 -9.46 -9.33 -15.85
CA LEU A 101 -9.29 -9.88 -17.20
C LEU A 101 -8.21 -9.09 -17.96
N ARG A 102 -7.15 -9.78 -18.39
CA ARG A 102 -6.03 -9.33 -19.27
C ARG A 102 -4.92 -8.50 -18.62
N GLN A 103 -3.68 -8.99 -18.72
CA GLN A 103 -2.35 -8.35 -18.48
C GLN A 103 -2.20 -7.45 -17.24
N GLU A 104 -3.05 -7.62 -16.24
CA GLU A 104 -3.16 -6.78 -15.06
C GLU A 104 -2.29 -7.36 -13.94
N LEU A 105 -1.75 -6.48 -13.09
CA LEU A 105 -1.00 -6.90 -11.92
C LEU A 105 -1.90 -7.69 -10.97
N LEU A 106 -1.76 -8.99 -11.00
CA LEU A 106 -2.38 -9.91 -10.04
C LEU A 106 -1.67 -9.78 -8.68
N GLY A 107 -2.30 -10.27 -7.62
CA GLY A 107 -1.74 -10.19 -6.27
C GLY A 107 -0.31 -10.70 -6.13
N SER A 108 0.08 -11.76 -6.89
CA SER A 108 1.44 -12.28 -6.95
C SER A 108 2.43 -11.30 -7.57
N ASP A 109 2.06 -10.66 -8.68
CA ASP A 109 2.90 -9.69 -9.38
C ASP A 109 3.00 -8.40 -8.57
N MET A 110 1.90 -7.98 -7.94
CA MET A 110 1.89 -6.82 -7.04
C MET A 110 2.78 -7.05 -5.82
N LEU A 111 2.75 -8.24 -5.20
CA LEU A 111 3.65 -8.57 -4.09
C LEU A 111 5.11 -8.61 -4.54
N LYS A 112 5.39 -9.16 -5.73
CA LYS A 112 6.72 -9.16 -6.32
C LYS A 112 7.20 -7.73 -6.59
N LEU A 113 6.36 -6.88 -7.17
CA LEU A 113 6.67 -5.47 -7.40
C LEU A 113 6.96 -4.75 -6.10
N ALA A 114 6.08 -4.86 -5.09
CA ALA A 114 6.24 -4.25 -3.77
C ALA A 114 7.53 -4.68 -3.04
N ARG A 115 8.09 -5.85 -3.36
CA ARG A 115 9.37 -6.34 -2.82
C ARG A 115 10.59 -5.87 -3.57
N THR A 116 10.42 -5.39 -4.81
CA THR A 116 11.55 -5.12 -5.73
C THR A 116 11.78 -3.63 -5.93
N VAL A 117 10.76 -2.81 -5.79
CA VAL A 117 10.88 -1.34 -5.87
C VAL A 117 11.74 -0.80 -4.72
N ALA A 118 12.35 0.35 -4.94
CA ALA A 118 13.29 0.97 -4.00
C ALA A 118 12.60 1.72 -2.84
N VAL A 119 11.26 1.82 -2.84
CA VAL A 119 10.48 2.61 -1.89
C VAL A 119 9.25 1.85 -1.40
N PRO A 120 8.69 2.19 -0.22
CA PRO A 120 7.43 1.61 0.23
C PRO A 120 6.31 1.74 -0.80
N SER A 121 5.40 0.78 -0.84
CA SER A 121 4.32 0.73 -1.81
C SER A 121 2.96 0.77 -1.14
N LEU A 122 2.11 1.75 -1.48
CA LEU A 122 0.70 1.75 -1.14
C LEU A 122 -0.07 1.07 -2.28
N VAL A 123 -0.63 -0.10 -1.99
CA VAL A 123 -1.42 -0.88 -2.94
C VAL A 123 -2.90 -0.61 -2.73
N VAL A 124 -3.56 -0.17 -3.78
CA VAL A 124 -4.97 0.23 -3.79
C VAL A 124 -5.76 -0.73 -4.68
N GLN A 125 -6.90 -1.20 -4.21
CA GLN A 125 -7.73 -2.15 -4.95
C GLN A 125 -8.79 -1.41 -5.79
N VAL A 126 -9.30 -2.07 -6.83
CA VAL A 126 -10.40 -1.53 -7.65
C VAL A 126 -11.66 -1.21 -6.82
N TYR A 127 -11.82 -1.84 -5.66
CA TYR A 127 -12.92 -1.63 -4.71
C TYR A 127 -12.61 -0.60 -3.62
N SER A 128 -11.40 -0.02 -3.61
CA SER A 128 -11.04 1.00 -2.62
C SER A 128 -11.92 2.25 -2.76
N PRO A 129 -12.22 2.93 -1.65
CA PRO A 129 -13.06 4.12 -1.65
C PRO A 129 -12.53 5.20 -2.59
N ARG A 130 -13.42 5.78 -3.42
CA ARG A 130 -13.05 6.89 -4.31
C ARG A 130 -12.85 8.20 -3.56
N VAL A 131 -13.54 8.36 -2.43
CA VAL A 131 -13.29 9.45 -1.48
C VAL A 131 -12.17 9.01 -0.58
N VAL A 132 -10.98 9.50 -0.86
CA VAL A 132 -9.75 9.07 -0.18
C VAL A 132 -9.72 9.60 1.25
N ARG A 133 -9.52 8.68 2.19
CA ARG A 133 -9.18 8.96 3.58
C ARG A 133 -7.90 8.23 3.95
N MET A 134 -7.16 8.77 4.87
CA MET A 134 -5.97 8.16 5.48
C MET A 134 -5.90 8.55 6.96
N ASP A 135 -7.07 8.57 7.62
CA ASP A 135 -7.18 9.03 9.00
C ASP A 135 -6.77 7.94 10.00
N ARG A 136 -6.94 6.65 9.63
CA ARG A 136 -6.65 5.49 10.49
C ARG A 136 -5.82 4.44 9.76
N ILE A 137 -4.67 4.10 10.32
CA ILE A 137 -3.75 3.07 9.82
C ILE A 137 -3.71 1.92 10.82
N LEU A 138 -4.04 0.71 10.37
CA LEU A 138 -3.88 -0.51 11.14
C LEU A 138 -2.49 -1.09 10.87
N MET A 139 -1.69 -1.24 11.91
CA MET A 139 -0.34 -1.81 11.84
C MET A 139 -0.29 -3.13 12.63
N PRO A 140 -0.53 -4.29 11.98
CA PRO A 140 -0.40 -5.57 12.65
C PRO A 140 1.02 -5.80 13.16
N VAL A 141 1.12 -6.36 14.36
CA VAL A 141 2.42 -6.69 14.96
C VAL A 141 3.13 -7.73 14.11
N ALA A 142 4.31 -7.38 13.60
CA ALA A 142 5.10 -8.19 12.68
C ALA A 142 6.17 -9.01 13.42
N GLY A 143 6.34 -10.28 13.02
CA GLY A 143 7.34 -11.19 13.60
C GLY A 143 8.72 -11.13 12.91
N HIS A 144 9.06 -10.04 12.22
CA HIS A 144 10.35 -9.85 11.56
C HIS A 144 11.43 -9.43 12.57
N ASP A 145 12.68 -9.80 12.31
CA ASP A 145 13.82 -9.39 13.15
C ASP A 145 14.06 -7.89 13.07
N ASP A 146 13.93 -7.33 11.87
CA ASP A 146 13.94 -5.88 11.69
C ASP A 146 12.60 -5.38 11.13
N ILE A 147 11.97 -4.47 11.90
CA ILE A 147 10.72 -3.78 11.53
C ILE A 147 10.95 -2.30 11.25
N SER A 148 12.21 -1.85 11.17
CA SER A 148 12.53 -0.44 10.92
C SER A 148 11.91 0.10 9.61
N PRO A 149 11.89 -0.67 8.50
CA PRO A 149 11.25 -0.20 7.28
C PRO A 149 9.74 0.04 7.46
N LEU A 150 9.05 -0.84 8.20
CA LEU A 150 7.62 -0.67 8.49
C LEU A 150 7.37 0.58 9.32
N LEU A 151 8.14 0.77 10.37
CA LEU A 151 8.05 1.94 11.25
C LEU A 151 8.28 3.24 10.46
N HIS A 152 9.29 3.27 9.58
CA HIS A 152 9.57 4.41 8.74
C HIS A 152 8.42 4.72 7.76
N ALA A 153 7.93 3.72 7.04
CA ALA A 153 6.85 3.88 6.08
C ALA A 153 5.55 4.37 6.74
N VAL A 154 5.16 3.74 7.87
CA VAL A 154 3.96 4.13 8.64
C VAL A 154 4.10 5.54 9.20
N THR A 155 5.24 5.88 9.80
CA THR A 155 5.48 7.21 10.36
C THR A 155 5.43 8.29 9.28
N THR A 156 6.01 8.03 8.11
CA THR A 156 5.98 8.95 6.97
C THR A 156 4.56 9.20 6.51
N LEU A 157 3.77 8.15 6.29
CA LEU A 157 2.38 8.28 5.85
C LEU A 157 1.51 8.94 6.92
N ALA A 158 1.62 8.49 8.18
CA ALA A 158 0.83 9.01 9.30
C ALA A 158 1.11 10.49 9.55
N ARG A 159 2.37 10.91 9.52
CA ARG A 159 2.75 12.32 9.67
C ARG A 159 2.23 13.18 8.52
N THR A 160 2.28 12.64 7.30
CA THR A 160 1.78 13.35 6.10
C THR A 160 0.27 13.54 6.15
N CYS A 161 -0.46 12.51 6.55
CA CYS A 161 -1.93 12.52 6.52
C CYS A 161 -2.58 12.94 7.84
N GLY A 162 -1.83 13.04 8.94
CA GLY A 162 -2.37 13.26 10.28
C GLY A 162 -3.08 12.03 10.84
N SER A 163 -2.63 10.82 10.44
CA SER A 163 -3.32 9.58 10.75
C SER A 163 -3.11 9.15 12.21
N HIS A 164 -4.13 8.50 12.77
CA HIS A 164 -4.02 7.68 13.98
C HIS A 164 -3.55 6.27 13.60
N VAL A 165 -2.60 5.70 14.35
CA VAL A 165 -2.05 4.37 14.09
C VAL A 165 -2.51 3.39 15.17
N GLU A 166 -3.14 2.30 14.76
CA GLU A 166 -3.52 1.19 15.65
C GLU A 166 -2.49 0.07 15.55
N VAL A 167 -1.75 -0.16 16.65
CA VAL A 167 -0.85 -1.33 16.78
C VAL A 167 -1.71 -2.54 17.13
N TYR A 168 -1.91 -3.41 16.15
CA TYR A 168 -2.92 -4.46 16.19
C TYR A 168 -2.31 -5.84 16.39
N GLN A 169 -2.86 -6.59 17.34
CA GLN A 169 -2.48 -7.97 17.59
C GLN A 169 -3.71 -8.86 17.80
N GLN A 170 -3.71 -10.01 17.14
CA GLN A 170 -4.67 -11.08 17.42
C GLN A 170 -4.13 -11.94 18.55
N LEU A 171 -4.95 -12.14 19.58
CA LEU A 171 -4.61 -12.95 20.77
C LEU A 171 -5.45 -14.22 20.79
N ALA A 172 -4.83 -15.37 20.51
CA ALA A 172 -5.48 -16.66 20.63
C ALA A 172 -5.52 -17.10 22.08
N GLU A 173 -6.70 -17.53 22.55
CA GLU A 173 -6.87 -18.05 23.90
C GLU A 173 -5.99 -19.29 24.12
N GLY A 174 -5.26 -19.33 25.23
CA GLY A 174 -4.34 -20.44 25.55
C GLY A 174 -3.04 -20.52 24.77
N GLN A 175 -2.78 -19.58 23.85
CA GLN A 175 -1.49 -19.48 23.14
C GLN A 175 -0.61 -18.37 23.74
N SER A 176 0.65 -18.69 24.00
CA SER A 176 1.62 -17.67 24.40
C SER A 176 2.10 -16.89 23.17
N THR A 177 2.08 -15.56 23.26
CA THR A 177 2.71 -14.71 22.25
C THR A 177 4.23 -14.92 22.26
N SER A 178 4.84 -15.06 21.08
CA SER A 178 6.30 -15.20 21.01
C SER A 178 7.02 -13.97 21.55
N ASN A 179 8.20 -14.16 22.12
CA ASN A 179 9.02 -13.07 22.63
C ASN A 179 9.37 -12.04 21.54
N GLN A 180 9.48 -12.48 20.27
CA GLN A 180 9.74 -11.58 19.14
C GLN A 180 8.55 -10.65 18.88
N LEU A 181 7.33 -11.18 18.87
CA LEU A 181 6.13 -10.36 18.70
C LEU A 181 5.96 -9.36 19.83
N LEU A 182 6.20 -9.77 21.09
CA LEU A 182 6.14 -8.86 22.23
C LEU A 182 7.16 -7.72 22.13
N ARG A 183 8.43 -8.04 21.82
CA ARG A 183 9.47 -7.02 21.60
C ARG A 183 9.10 -6.06 20.48
N ASN A 184 8.63 -6.58 19.36
CA ASN A 184 8.25 -5.74 18.23
C ASN A 184 7.05 -4.85 18.55
N LYS A 185 6.06 -5.35 19.29
CA LYS A 185 4.92 -4.56 19.74
C LYS A 185 5.36 -3.37 20.59
N VAL A 186 6.22 -3.62 21.59
CA VAL A 186 6.78 -2.55 22.43
C VAL A 186 7.53 -1.55 21.57
N ARG A 187 8.41 -2.01 20.68
CA ARG A 187 9.17 -1.16 19.75
C ARG A 187 8.27 -0.32 18.85
N MET A 188 7.15 -0.87 18.36
CA MET A 188 6.17 -0.13 17.56
C MET A 188 5.54 1.01 18.37
N LEU A 189 5.06 0.73 19.56
CA LEU A 189 4.43 1.72 20.45
C LEU A 189 5.41 2.84 20.85
N GLU A 190 6.61 2.47 21.30
CA GLU A 190 7.66 3.42 21.66
C GLU A 190 8.07 4.31 20.48
N HIS A 191 8.24 3.71 19.29
CA HIS A 191 8.61 4.47 18.09
C HIS A 191 7.53 5.50 17.72
N LEU A 192 6.25 5.12 17.74
CA LEU A 192 5.15 6.02 17.44
C LEU A 192 5.05 7.16 18.46
N ALA A 193 5.23 6.83 19.77
CA ALA A 193 5.27 7.80 20.83
C ALA A 193 6.40 8.83 20.64
N HIS A 194 7.63 8.36 20.40
CA HIS A 194 8.77 9.24 20.15
C HIS A 194 8.62 10.08 18.87
N ALA A 195 7.97 9.52 17.84
CA ALA A 195 7.67 10.24 16.60
C ALA A 195 6.54 11.27 16.74
N GLY A 196 5.84 11.31 17.88
CA GLY A 196 4.67 12.17 18.10
C GLY A 196 3.46 11.78 17.26
N ILE A 197 3.35 10.51 16.85
CA ILE A 197 2.23 9.99 16.08
C ILE A 197 1.12 9.55 17.04
N SER A 198 -0.11 10.00 16.79
CA SER A 198 -1.30 9.53 17.52
C SER A 198 -1.46 8.02 17.31
N HIS A 199 -1.53 7.26 18.40
CA HIS A 199 -1.61 5.80 18.30
C HIS A 199 -2.35 5.17 19.45
N SER A 200 -2.77 3.92 19.26
CA SER A 200 -3.36 3.06 20.29
C SER A 200 -2.95 1.62 20.11
N GLU A 201 -3.07 0.84 21.18
CA GLU A 201 -2.90 -0.62 21.15
C GLU A 201 -4.26 -1.29 20.98
N VAL A 202 -4.34 -2.28 20.08
CA VAL A 202 -5.52 -3.09 19.84
C VAL A 202 -5.17 -4.56 19.98
N ASN A 203 -5.81 -5.22 20.94
CA ASN A 203 -5.69 -6.64 21.19
C ASN A 203 -7.03 -7.30 20.85
N GLU A 204 -7.14 -7.98 19.71
CA GLU A 204 -8.34 -8.65 19.28
C GLU A 204 -8.33 -10.12 19.75
N PRO A 205 -9.29 -10.54 20.59
CA PRO A 205 -9.39 -11.94 21.01
C PRO A 205 -9.77 -12.83 19.81
N VAL A 206 -9.13 -14.00 19.73
CA VAL A 206 -9.40 -14.99 18.70
C VAL A 206 -10.34 -16.05 19.23
N GLU A 207 -11.64 -15.90 18.94
CA GLU A 207 -12.68 -16.84 19.40
C GLU A 207 -12.78 -18.13 18.56
N LYS A 208 -12.25 -18.11 17.32
CA LYS A 208 -12.39 -19.23 16.38
C LYS A 208 -11.08 -19.50 15.66
N PHE A 209 -10.52 -20.69 15.82
CA PHE A 209 -9.24 -21.10 15.25
C PHE A 209 -9.19 -21.25 13.71
N TYR A 210 -10.34 -21.32 13.04
CA TYR A 210 -10.42 -21.62 11.60
C TYR A 210 -10.50 -20.38 10.71
N GLU A 211 -10.58 -19.18 11.28
CA GLU A 211 -10.47 -17.96 10.50
C GLU A 211 -9.02 -17.48 10.44
N GLY A 212 -8.46 -17.43 9.25
CA GLY A 212 -7.09 -16.98 9.02
C GLY A 212 -6.86 -15.51 9.42
N PHE A 213 -5.60 -15.18 9.67
CA PHE A 213 -5.15 -13.84 10.07
C PHE A 213 -5.69 -12.74 9.14
N VAL A 214 -5.64 -12.96 7.84
CA VAL A 214 -6.07 -11.98 6.82
C VAL A 214 -7.55 -11.65 6.95
N VAL A 215 -8.40 -12.67 7.00
CA VAL A 215 -9.86 -12.50 7.04
C VAL A 215 -10.26 -11.64 8.24
N ARG A 216 -9.67 -11.89 9.40
CA ARG A 216 -9.93 -11.13 10.62
C ARG A 216 -9.40 -9.71 10.52
N THR A 217 -8.16 -9.53 10.08
CA THR A 217 -7.54 -8.22 9.94
C THR A 217 -8.36 -7.32 9.01
N VAL A 218 -8.79 -7.83 7.85
CA VAL A 218 -9.59 -7.07 6.88
C VAL A 218 -11.00 -6.79 7.43
N ARG A 219 -11.61 -7.75 8.12
CA ARG A 219 -12.92 -7.56 8.78
C ARG A 219 -12.81 -6.52 9.90
N TYR A 220 -11.79 -6.60 10.75
CA TYR A 220 -11.54 -5.59 11.78
C TYR A 220 -11.39 -4.20 11.15
N ALA A 221 -10.55 -4.09 10.12
CA ALA A 221 -10.30 -2.84 9.42
C ALA A 221 -11.60 -2.21 8.90
N ARG A 222 -12.46 -3.00 8.29
CA ARG A 222 -13.76 -2.52 7.78
C ARG A 222 -14.70 -2.08 8.90
N ASN A 223 -14.83 -2.89 9.96
CA ASN A 223 -15.77 -2.62 11.05
C ASN A 223 -15.36 -1.40 11.90
N ASN A 224 -14.07 -1.04 11.88
CA ASN A 224 -13.52 0.07 12.64
C ASN A 224 -13.12 1.26 11.77
N ALA A 225 -13.60 1.31 10.52
CA ALA A 225 -13.32 2.39 9.58
C ALA A 225 -11.80 2.66 9.42
N VAL A 226 -11.00 1.61 9.34
CA VAL A 226 -9.57 1.70 9.03
C VAL A 226 -9.40 2.01 7.54
N ASP A 227 -8.55 2.98 7.23
CA ASP A 227 -8.32 3.45 5.86
C ASP A 227 -7.14 2.76 5.17
N CYS A 228 -6.23 2.16 5.95
CA CYS A 228 -5.04 1.50 5.42
C CYS A 228 -4.52 0.42 6.39
N ILE A 229 -4.09 -0.72 5.86
CA ILE A 229 -3.37 -1.76 6.61
C ILE A 229 -1.89 -1.68 6.24
N ALA A 230 -0.99 -1.65 7.23
CA ALA A 230 0.45 -1.56 6.99
C ALA A 230 1.18 -2.86 7.34
N ILE A 231 1.93 -3.43 6.41
CA ILE A 231 2.66 -4.69 6.56
C ILE A 231 4.08 -4.63 6.02
N MET A 232 4.92 -5.58 6.43
CA MET A 232 6.18 -5.85 5.74
C MET A 232 5.91 -6.63 4.45
N ALA A 233 6.49 -6.22 3.31
CA ALA A 233 6.38 -6.95 2.04
C ALA A 233 7.11 -8.30 2.10
N GLN A 234 8.27 -8.35 2.75
CA GLN A 234 9.03 -9.58 2.94
C GLN A 234 8.33 -10.55 3.90
N ALA A 235 8.46 -11.87 3.67
CA ALA A 235 7.96 -12.88 4.60
C ALA A 235 8.90 -13.02 5.80
N SER A 236 8.34 -13.21 6.99
CA SER A 236 9.09 -13.57 8.19
C SER A 236 9.18 -15.10 8.35
N GLY A 237 10.37 -15.62 8.68
CA GLY A 237 10.58 -16.99 9.20
C GLY A 237 10.35 -18.15 8.21
N GLU A 238 10.13 -19.35 8.77
CA GLU A 238 10.17 -20.64 8.05
C GLU A 238 8.96 -20.91 7.12
N HIS A 239 7.81 -20.26 7.35
CA HIS A 239 6.58 -20.50 6.59
C HIS A 239 6.35 -19.50 5.46
N LYS A 240 7.39 -19.19 4.66
CA LYS A 240 7.36 -18.18 3.60
C LYS A 240 6.19 -18.34 2.62
N LYS A 241 5.85 -19.55 2.19
CA LYS A 241 4.77 -19.78 1.21
C LYS A 241 3.39 -19.43 1.76
N ILE A 242 3.10 -19.77 3.02
CA ILE A 242 1.82 -19.44 3.67
C ILE A 242 1.73 -17.93 3.87
N ALA A 243 2.80 -17.32 4.38
CA ALA A 243 2.87 -15.88 4.58
C ALA A 243 2.77 -15.10 3.25
N ASP A 244 3.27 -15.63 2.16
CA ASP A 244 3.12 -15.01 0.83
C ASP A 244 1.68 -15.08 0.33
N GLY A 245 1.00 -16.23 0.52
CA GLY A 245 -0.42 -16.37 0.21
C GLY A 245 -1.30 -15.38 1.01
N GLU A 246 -1.03 -15.23 2.30
CA GLU A 246 -1.73 -14.25 3.15
C GLU A 246 -1.50 -12.81 2.69
N LYS A 247 -0.26 -12.44 2.33
CA LYS A 247 0.04 -11.10 1.82
C LYS A 247 -0.63 -10.84 0.47
N GLN A 248 -0.61 -11.79 -0.45
CA GLN A 248 -1.34 -11.67 -1.71
C GLN A 248 -2.85 -11.47 -1.47
N GLN A 249 -3.42 -12.21 -0.53
CA GLN A 249 -4.83 -12.08 -0.15
C GLN A 249 -5.14 -10.71 0.47
N LEU A 250 -4.23 -10.14 1.29
CA LEU A 250 -4.36 -8.76 1.76
C LEU A 250 -4.32 -7.75 0.62
N LEU A 251 -3.36 -7.88 -0.30
CA LEU A 251 -3.20 -6.95 -1.43
C LEU A 251 -4.37 -6.97 -2.41
N THR A 252 -5.13 -8.07 -2.46
CA THR A 252 -6.29 -8.23 -3.34
C THR A 252 -7.61 -8.30 -2.57
N ASN A 253 -7.67 -7.78 -1.35
CA ASN A 253 -8.85 -7.89 -0.50
C ASN A 253 -10.09 -7.24 -1.16
N GLU A 254 -11.20 -7.98 -1.16
CA GLU A 254 -12.45 -7.54 -1.81
C GLU A 254 -13.16 -6.42 -1.04
N LEU A 255 -12.74 -6.11 0.19
CA LEU A 255 -13.29 -5.01 0.97
C LEU A 255 -12.67 -3.65 0.60
N GLY A 256 -11.67 -3.65 -0.27
CA GLY A 256 -11.06 -2.45 -0.81
C GLY A 256 -10.26 -1.65 0.22
N VAL A 257 -9.72 -2.28 1.27
CA VAL A 257 -8.86 -1.60 2.23
C VAL A 257 -7.44 -1.50 1.65
N PRO A 258 -6.90 -0.30 1.40
CA PRO A 258 -5.54 -0.11 0.91
C PRO A 258 -4.49 -0.76 1.82
N VAL A 259 -3.38 -1.22 1.22
CA VAL A 259 -2.30 -1.88 1.96
C VAL A 259 -0.97 -1.19 1.72
N LEU A 260 -0.36 -0.66 2.77
CA LEU A 260 1.01 -0.14 2.76
C LEU A 260 2.00 -1.28 2.98
N CYS A 261 2.87 -1.50 2.01
CA CYS A 261 3.92 -2.51 2.03
C CYS A 261 5.28 -1.84 2.26
N ALA A 262 5.93 -2.14 3.37
CA ALA A 262 7.31 -1.74 3.66
C ALA A 262 8.31 -2.80 3.19
N ILE A 263 9.50 -2.36 2.76
CA ILE A 263 10.61 -3.18 2.23
C ILE A 263 11.86 -3.00 3.04
#